data_953c0f0623e089fb7d4b9b5efb5e655e
#
_entry.id   953c0f0623e089fb7d4b9b5efb5e655e
#
_cell.length_a   1.000
_cell.length_b   1.000
_cell.length_c   1.000
_cell.angle_alpha   90.00
_cell.angle_beta   90.00
_cell.angle_gamma   90.00
#
_symmetry.space_group_name_H-M   'P 1'
#
loop_
_entity.id
_entity.type
_entity.pdbx_description
1 polymer ?
#
loop_
_entity_poly.entity_id
_entity_poly.type
_entity_poly.pdbx_seq_one_letter_code
_entity_poly.pdbx_strand_id
1 'polypeptide(L)'
;VTAQEWSLPAVLDVVTDVAPDRDMLVSATVRRSYAQVRDRTRRLAAYLRRHGLGVRRERHELRRWECGQSTVAVVMSNCPEYLETMIGAFRARAVPFNVNHHYAPREIGALLSQVGAEAVVYHRRLGPKVAQAVRLNARPDGRLNGLLLIDVDDGSGVAPLPGSTSFPSALADAQGVHDLPVPSPDDLYLVCTGGTTGTPKGVLWRQGDVYVGAAGGADVDTRDVIAGIARTGAGVWFAAPPLMHGAAQWTAFAGLVNGGTVVLHDDSRPFDARAILRTIQRERVTMMSIVGDAYARPLVDEIRARSYDLTSLVRLGTGGATTSAGLKQALLELLPQLTVVDGYGASETGGMAFGTSTSGRQAHRFRLAAGAAVLSADRSRFLEPGDDEVGWTARVGRIPLGYLCDRTRTEQTFPLVGGRRTSVPGDRARYDSDGGIVVLGRDAMVVNTGGEKVFVEEVEEVLRQHPDILDALVVGRPSDRYGEEVVALVQLRTGAQLSPTSVREHVAGQLARFKAPQAVLLCPRIGRHATGKADYTWARRAALEAVSATVTRT
;
A
#
# COMPACT_ATOMS: atom_id res chain seq x y z
N VAL A 1 -8.34 -23.05 24.89
CA VAL A 1 -7.78 -21.73 25.21
C VAL A 1 -8.08 -20.86 24.00
N THR A 2 -8.97 -19.90 24.11
CA THR A 2 -9.19 -18.89 23.06
C THR A 2 -7.89 -18.11 22.90
N ALA A 3 -7.37 -18.05 21.65
CA ALA A 3 -6.17 -17.29 21.34
C ALA A 3 -6.35 -15.83 21.79
N GLN A 4 -5.37 -15.26 22.46
CA GLN A 4 -5.38 -13.87 22.88
C GLN A 4 -5.30 -12.98 21.62
N GLU A 5 -6.29 -12.08 21.43
CA GLU A 5 -6.23 -11.09 20.37
C GLU A 5 -5.46 -9.84 20.85
N TRP A 6 -4.70 -9.23 19.96
CA TRP A 6 -3.81 -8.11 20.26
C TRP A 6 -4.21 -6.85 19.50
N SER A 7 -4.24 -5.70 20.18
CA SER A 7 -4.19 -4.40 19.52
C SER A 7 -2.73 -4.04 19.20
N LEU A 8 -2.51 -3.21 18.18
CA LEU A 8 -1.15 -2.77 17.82
C LEU A 8 -0.41 -2.06 18.97
N PRO A 9 -1.04 -1.13 19.74
CA PRO A 9 -0.37 -0.55 20.92
C PRO A 9 0.00 -1.57 21.98
N ALA A 10 -0.84 -2.58 22.22
CA ALA A 10 -0.54 -3.60 23.23
C ALA A 10 0.68 -4.45 22.85
N VAL A 11 0.80 -4.83 21.57
CA VAL A 11 2.01 -5.50 21.05
C VAL A 11 3.24 -4.62 21.23
N LEU A 12 3.15 -3.35 20.83
CA LEU A 12 4.26 -2.39 20.95
C LEU A 12 4.66 -2.15 22.41
N ASP A 13 3.74 -2.24 23.35
CA ASP A 13 4.07 -2.15 24.79
C ASP A 13 4.87 -3.37 25.23
N VAL A 14 4.51 -4.59 24.82
CA VAL A 14 5.31 -5.79 25.09
C VAL A 14 6.72 -5.67 24.51
N VAL A 15 6.84 -5.19 23.26
CA VAL A 15 8.14 -4.95 22.62
C VAL A 15 8.96 -3.92 23.40
N THR A 16 8.33 -2.81 23.81
CA THR A 16 9.00 -1.76 24.56
C THR A 16 9.48 -2.23 25.93
N ASP A 17 8.73 -3.12 26.60
CA ASP A 17 9.11 -3.65 27.91
C ASP A 17 10.40 -4.49 27.85
N VAL A 18 10.70 -5.11 26.72
CA VAL A 18 11.89 -5.96 26.56
C VAL A 18 13.05 -5.30 25.79
N ALA A 19 12.77 -4.25 25.03
CA ALA A 19 13.77 -3.54 24.23
C ALA A 19 13.59 -2.01 24.28
N PRO A 20 13.53 -1.37 25.47
CA PRO A 20 13.17 0.04 25.62
C PRO A 20 14.14 0.99 24.91
N ASP A 21 15.44 0.68 24.93
CA ASP A 21 16.50 1.55 24.42
C ASP A 21 16.84 1.30 22.95
N ARG A 22 16.26 0.24 22.35
CA ARG A 22 16.45 -0.02 20.92
C ARG A 22 15.81 1.09 20.09
N ASP A 23 16.50 1.52 19.03
CA ASP A 23 15.93 2.45 18.06
C ASP A 23 14.63 1.88 17.47
N MET A 24 13.56 2.64 17.56
CA MET A 24 12.27 2.31 16.96
C MET A 24 12.07 3.02 15.63
N LEU A 25 12.27 4.34 15.61
CA LEU A 25 12.08 5.19 14.43
C LEU A 25 13.36 5.99 14.14
N VAL A 26 13.84 5.88 12.91
CA VAL A 26 15.03 6.56 12.43
C VAL A 26 14.73 7.30 11.14
N SER A 27 15.13 8.57 11.08
CA SER A 27 15.13 9.39 9.85
C SER A 27 16.48 10.07 9.68
N ALA A 28 16.64 10.93 8.69
CA ALA A 28 17.88 11.67 8.48
C ALA A 28 18.27 12.56 9.67
N THR A 29 17.27 13.06 10.41
CA THR A 29 17.47 14.07 11.47
C THR A 29 17.01 13.60 12.85
N VAL A 30 16.31 12.48 12.94
CA VAL A 30 15.69 12.02 14.18
C VAL A 30 15.98 10.54 14.40
N ARG A 31 16.33 10.20 15.63
CA ARG A 31 16.46 8.83 16.13
C ARG A 31 15.71 8.75 17.47
N ARG A 32 14.76 7.82 17.59
CA ARG A 32 13.92 7.65 18.78
C ARG A 32 13.84 6.17 19.16
N SER A 33 14.08 5.90 20.45
CA SER A 33 13.95 4.54 20.98
C SER A 33 12.48 4.15 21.20
N TYR A 34 12.24 2.86 21.44
CA TYR A 34 10.91 2.34 21.80
C TYR A 34 10.33 3.04 23.03
N ALA A 35 11.14 3.26 24.08
CA ALA A 35 10.70 3.97 25.28
C ALA A 35 10.29 5.42 24.97
N GLN A 36 11.08 6.12 24.15
CA GLN A 36 10.78 7.51 23.76
C GLN A 36 9.50 7.59 22.93
N VAL A 37 9.30 6.69 21.96
CA VAL A 37 8.08 6.67 21.14
C VAL A 37 6.87 6.28 21.98
N ARG A 38 7.00 5.34 22.93
CA ARG A 38 5.92 5.01 23.87
C ARG A 38 5.49 6.22 24.68
N ASP A 39 6.42 6.96 25.28
CA ASP A 39 6.10 8.17 26.05
C ASP A 39 5.40 9.22 25.19
N ARG A 40 5.98 9.54 24.02
CA ARG A 40 5.43 10.54 23.08
C ARG A 40 4.02 10.17 22.59
N THR A 41 3.80 8.91 22.24
CA THR A 41 2.49 8.45 21.76
C THR A 41 1.44 8.38 22.87
N ARG A 42 1.83 8.13 24.13
CA ARG A 42 0.94 8.25 25.29
C ARG A 42 0.55 9.70 25.55
N ARG A 43 1.49 10.65 25.45
CA ARG A 43 1.22 12.09 25.58
C ARG A 43 0.29 12.58 24.47
N LEU A 44 0.53 12.18 23.23
CA LEU A 44 -0.38 12.50 22.12
C LEU A 44 -1.77 11.92 22.35
N ALA A 45 -1.87 10.69 22.82
CA ALA A 45 -3.16 10.07 23.16
C ALA A 45 -3.92 10.86 24.24
N ALA A 46 -3.22 11.28 25.32
CA ALA A 46 -3.82 12.11 26.37
C ALA A 46 -4.32 13.45 25.80
N TYR A 47 -3.52 14.09 24.96
CA TYR A 47 -3.92 15.34 24.29
C TYR A 47 -5.19 15.13 23.43
N LEU A 48 -5.23 14.09 22.60
CA LEU A 48 -6.41 13.78 21.78
C LEU A 48 -7.65 13.51 22.64
N ARG A 49 -7.50 12.73 23.73
CA ARG A 49 -8.58 12.43 24.66
C ARG A 49 -9.16 13.69 25.33
N ARG A 50 -8.33 14.61 25.76
CA ARG A 50 -8.77 15.89 26.34
C ARG A 50 -9.55 16.75 25.36
N HIS A 51 -9.29 16.60 24.07
CA HIS A 51 -10.07 17.25 23.02
C HIS A 51 -11.30 16.43 22.57
N GLY A 52 -11.70 15.44 23.38
CA GLY A 52 -12.93 14.65 23.15
C GLY A 52 -12.81 13.55 22.11
N LEU A 53 -11.59 13.24 21.60
CA LEU A 53 -11.41 12.17 20.64
C LEU A 53 -11.29 10.81 21.36
N GLY A 54 -11.86 9.76 20.77
CA GLY A 54 -11.80 8.40 21.29
C GLY A 54 -12.95 7.55 20.82
N VAL A 55 -13.24 6.47 21.56
CA VAL A 55 -14.38 5.61 21.27
C VAL A 55 -15.67 6.26 21.79
N ARG A 56 -16.73 6.19 20.99
CA ARG A 56 -18.09 6.66 21.31
C ARG A 56 -19.09 5.51 21.37
N ARG A 57 -18.89 4.51 20.52
CA ARG A 57 -19.68 3.28 20.48
C ARG A 57 -18.73 2.10 20.29
N GLU A 58 -18.93 1.04 21.06
CA GLU A 58 -18.11 -0.17 20.97
C GLU A 58 -18.41 -0.98 19.71
N ARG A 59 -17.42 -1.77 19.24
CA ARG A 59 -17.52 -2.51 17.97
C ARG A 59 -18.73 -3.44 17.89
N HIS A 60 -19.10 -4.08 18.99
CA HIS A 60 -20.23 -5.01 19.04
C HIS A 60 -21.59 -4.35 18.84
N GLU A 61 -21.71 -3.03 19.01
CA GLU A 61 -22.93 -2.23 18.80
C GLU A 61 -23.10 -1.79 17.35
N LEU A 62 -22.14 -2.07 16.48
CA LEU A 62 -22.01 -1.45 15.17
C LEU A 62 -22.12 -2.46 14.02
N ARG A 63 -22.64 -2.00 12.88
CA ARG A 63 -22.54 -2.74 11.62
C ARG A 63 -21.10 -2.71 11.11
N ARG A 64 -20.77 -3.64 10.20
CA ARG A 64 -19.39 -3.80 9.68
C ARG A 64 -18.84 -2.57 8.96
N TRP A 65 -19.70 -1.74 8.39
CA TRP A 65 -19.34 -0.51 7.67
C TRP A 65 -19.43 0.76 8.52
N GLU A 66 -19.72 0.64 9.81
CA GLU A 66 -19.82 1.78 10.72
C GLU A 66 -18.53 1.96 11.53
N CYS A 67 -18.19 3.23 11.80
CA CYS A 67 -17.11 3.62 12.69
C CYS A 67 -17.73 4.23 13.97
N GLY A 68 -17.36 3.69 15.13
CA GLY A 68 -17.79 4.19 16.45
C GLY A 68 -16.71 4.98 17.17
N GLN A 69 -15.65 5.34 16.49
CA GLN A 69 -14.48 6.02 17.04
C GLN A 69 -14.24 7.34 16.31
N SER A 70 -13.67 8.32 17.02
CA SER A 70 -13.21 9.57 16.41
C SER A 70 -12.12 9.31 15.38
N THR A 71 -12.06 10.10 14.32
CA THR A 71 -11.13 9.89 13.22
C THR A 71 -10.08 11.00 13.15
N VAL A 72 -8.83 10.62 12.87
CA VAL A 72 -7.66 11.51 12.81
C VAL A 72 -7.03 11.40 11.43
N ALA A 73 -7.12 12.44 10.63
CA ALA A 73 -6.49 12.52 9.32
C ALA A 73 -4.98 12.75 9.44
N VAL A 74 -4.17 11.99 8.70
CA VAL A 74 -2.72 12.14 8.63
C VAL A 74 -2.35 12.69 7.26
N VAL A 75 -1.98 13.98 7.18
CA VAL A 75 -1.65 14.71 5.95
C VAL A 75 -0.17 15.09 5.98
N MET A 76 0.69 14.09 5.86
CA MET A 76 2.14 14.25 6.00
C MET A 76 2.91 13.42 4.97
N SER A 77 4.13 13.85 4.65
CA SER A 77 5.17 13.00 4.08
C SER A 77 5.73 12.07 5.14
N ASN A 78 6.56 11.08 4.73
CA ASN A 78 7.20 10.15 5.66
C ASN A 78 8.06 10.88 6.70
N CYS A 79 7.72 10.69 7.96
CA CYS A 79 8.47 11.20 9.11
C CYS A 79 8.14 10.36 10.35
N PRO A 80 8.93 10.43 11.42
CA PRO A 80 8.61 9.74 12.68
C PRO A 80 7.25 10.11 13.25
N GLU A 81 6.85 11.38 13.13
CA GLU A 81 5.58 11.92 13.61
C GLU A 81 4.36 11.29 12.90
N TYR A 82 4.54 10.76 11.69
CA TYR A 82 3.50 10.00 10.97
C TYR A 82 3.10 8.75 11.76
N LEU A 83 4.08 7.90 12.11
CA LEU A 83 3.84 6.69 12.87
C LEU A 83 3.48 6.99 14.34
N GLU A 84 4.07 8.02 14.95
CA GLU A 84 3.67 8.48 16.27
C GLU A 84 2.21 8.94 16.32
N THR A 85 1.75 9.61 15.27
CA THR A 85 0.33 10.01 15.13
C THR A 85 -0.57 8.79 15.06
N MET A 86 -0.21 7.80 14.25
CA MET A 86 -1.00 6.57 14.16
C MET A 86 -1.07 5.84 15.50
N ILE A 87 0.06 5.62 16.14
CA ILE A 87 0.14 4.90 17.41
C ILE A 87 -0.56 5.69 18.53
N GLY A 88 -0.38 7.02 18.58
CA GLY A 88 -1.04 7.89 19.54
C GLY A 88 -2.56 7.89 19.39
N ALA A 89 -3.07 7.93 18.18
CA ALA A 89 -4.49 7.82 17.89
C ALA A 89 -5.04 6.45 18.33
N PHE A 90 -4.34 5.34 18.03
CA PHE A 90 -4.73 4.01 18.51
C PHE A 90 -4.76 3.94 20.03
N ARG A 91 -3.80 4.55 20.73
CA ARG A 91 -3.78 4.62 22.22
C ARG A 91 -4.93 5.45 22.79
N ALA A 92 -5.38 6.47 22.08
CA ALA A 92 -6.57 7.24 22.43
C ALA A 92 -7.88 6.50 22.12
N ARG A 93 -7.82 5.32 21.49
CA ARG A 93 -8.94 4.59 20.89
C ARG A 93 -9.64 5.43 19.83
N ALA A 94 -8.87 6.21 19.06
CA ALA A 94 -9.28 6.93 17.86
C ALA A 94 -8.68 6.24 16.62
N VAL A 95 -9.24 6.54 15.44
CA VAL A 95 -8.88 5.87 14.18
C VAL A 95 -8.07 6.81 13.30
N PRO A 96 -6.76 6.61 13.16
CA PRO A 96 -5.98 7.35 12.18
C PRO A 96 -6.30 6.87 10.77
N PHE A 97 -6.29 7.79 9.79
CA PHE A 97 -6.40 7.45 8.39
C PHE A 97 -5.44 8.25 7.52
N ASN A 98 -4.91 7.60 6.51
CA ASN A 98 -3.99 8.18 5.57
C ASN A 98 -4.70 9.08 4.56
N VAL A 99 -4.10 10.23 4.30
CA VAL A 99 -4.51 11.14 3.23
C VAL A 99 -3.37 11.23 2.22
N ASN A 100 -3.65 10.96 0.96
CA ASN A 100 -2.66 11.14 -0.09
C ASN A 100 -2.38 12.65 -0.26
N HIS A 101 -1.19 13.08 0.14
CA HIS A 101 -0.79 14.49 0.10
C HIS A 101 -0.61 15.05 -1.32
N HIS A 102 -0.60 14.19 -2.35
CA HIS A 102 -0.62 14.60 -3.76
C HIS A 102 -2.02 14.97 -4.26
N TYR A 103 -3.08 14.57 -3.55
CA TYR A 103 -4.44 14.94 -3.92
C TYR A 103 -4.62 16.46 -4.01
N ALA A 104 -5.51 16.90 -4.91
CA ALA A 104 -5.94 18.29 -4.96
C ALA A 104 -6.72 18.66 -3.67
N PRO A 105 -6.76 19.95 -3.29
CA PRO A 105 -7.51 20.38 -2.09
C PRO A 105 -8.96 19.91 -2.05
N ARG A 106 -9.64 19.88 -3.19
CA ARG A 106 -11.02 19.39 -3.30
C ARG A 106 -11.15 17.91 -2.95
N GLU A 107 -10.20 17.09 -3.40
CA GLU A 107 -10.18 15.65 -3.13
C GLU A 107 -9.86 15.37 -1.65
N ILE A 108 -8.90 16.10 -1.08
CA ILE A 108 -8.58 16.03 0.35
C ILE A 108 -9.83 16.37 1.17
N GLY A 109 -10.48 17.50 0.88
CA GLY A 109 -11.66 17.92 1.63
C GLY A 109 -12.84 16.93 1.48
N ALA A 110 -13.04 16.36 0.30
CA ALA A 110 -14.05 15.32 0.09
C ALA A 110 -13.75 14.08 0.95
N LEU A 111 -12.47 13.64 1.02
CA LEU A 111 -12.06 12.52 1.87
C LEU A 111 -12.25 12.83 3.36
N LEU A 112 -11.81 14.01 3.83
CA LEU A 112 -12.02 14.45 5.21
C LEU A 112 -13.50 14.43 5.60
N SER A 113 -14.36 14.94 4.72
CA SER A 113 -15.81 14.94 4.92
C SER A 113 -16.43 13.55 4.89
N GLN A 114 -15.99 12.69 3.96
CA GLN A 114 -16.49 11.32 3.81
C GLN A 114 -16.15 10.46 5.02
N VAL A 115 -14.93 10.56 5.53
CA VAL A 115 -14.48 9.83 6.72
C VAL A 115 -15.04 10.45 7.99
N GLY A 116 -15.40 11.74 7.96
CA GLY A 116 -15.84 12.47 9.13
C GLY A 116 -14.67 12.82 10.05
N ALA A 117 -13.61 13.41 9.47
CA ALA A 117 -12.43 13.82 10.23
C ALA A 117 -12.79 14.76 11.39
N GLU A 118 -12.21 14.48 12.57
CA GLU A 118 -12.34 15.31 13.77
C GLU A 118 -11.04 16.00 14.14
N ALA A 119 -9.91 15.42 13.73
CA ALA A 119 -8.59 16.00 13.83
C ALA A 119 -7.82 15.87 12.53
N VAL A 120 -6.89 16.79 12.28
CA VAL A 120 -5.94 16.74 11.17
C VAL A 120 -4.54 16.97 11.73
N VAL A 121 -3.65 16.01 11.57
CA VAL A 121 -2.22 16.18 11.82
C VAL A 121 -1.54 16.36 10.47
N TYR A 122 -0.80 17.45 10.30
CA TYR A 122 -0.31 17.82 8.99
C TYR A 122 1.09 18.43 9.01
N HIS A 123 1.88 18.23 7.96
CA HIS A 123 3.11 18.99 7.72
C HIS A 123 2.80 20.44 7.35
N ARG A 124 3.53 21.40 7.91
CA ARG A 124 3.32 22.84 7.68
C ARG A 124 3.32 23.20 6.20
N ARG A 125 4.21 22.59 5.37
CA ARG A 125 4.21 22.82 3.91
C ARG A 125 2.87 22.50 3.24
N LEU A 126 2.09 21.58 3.80
CA LEU A 126 0.77 21.19 3.31
C LEU A 126 -0.37 22.01 3.91
N GLY A 127 -0.07 22.89 4.88
CA GLY A 127 -1.04 23.75 5.54
C GLY A 127 -1.93 24.55 4.58
N PRO A 128 -1.39 25.28 3.59
CA PRO A 128 -2.20 25.99 2.60
C PRO A 128 -3.18 25.09 1.85
N LYS A 129 -2.75 23.87 1.50
CA LYS A 129 -3.59 22.86 0.85
C LYS A 129 -4.70 22.34 1.77
N VAL A 130 -4.37 22.06 3.04
CA VAL A 130 -5.34 21.64 4.07
C VAL A 130 -6.36 22.74 4.32
N ALA A 131 -5.93 23.99 4.49
CA ALA A 131 -6.83 25.12 4.67
C ALA A 131 -7.80 25.32 3.48
N GLN A 132 -7.30 25.16 2.27
CA GLN A 132 -8.14 25.22 1.07
C GLN A 132 -9.12 24.04 1.02
N ALA A 133 -8.68 22.83 1.37
CA ALA A 133 -9.52 21.65 1.43
C ALA A 133 -10.69 21.80 2.40
N VAL A 134 -10.43 22.32 3.59
CA VAL A 134 -11.46 22.60 4.61
C VAL A 134 -12.45 23.66 4.09
N ARG A 135 -11.96 24.76 3.53
CA ARG A 135 -12.85 25.83 3.00
C ARG A 135 -13.76 25.34 1.87
N LEU A 136 -13.23 24.58 0.92
CA LEU A 136 -13.99 24.08 -0.24
C LEU A 136 -15.07 23.05 0.13
N ASN A 137 -14.94 22.40 1.28
CA ASN A 137 -15.85 21.37 1.76
C ASN A 137 -16.57 21.75 3.06
N ALA A 138 -16.45 23.01 3.49
CA ALA A 138 -17.26 23.54 4.58
C ALA A 138 -18.74 23.40 4.21
N ARG A 139 -19.46 22.56 4.97
CA ARG A 139 -20.89 22.34 4.77
C ARG A 139 -21.70 23.24 5.70
N PRO A 140 -22.97 23.55 5.33
CA PRO A 140 -23.88 24.26 6.22
C PRO A 140 -24.08 23.53 7.57
N ASP A 141 -23.88 22.18 7.61
CA ASP A 141 -23.93 21.36 8.82
C ASP A 141 -22.70 21.48 9.73
N GLY A 142 -21.70 22.28 9.34
CA GLY A 142 -20.50 22.57 10.14
C GLY A 142 -19.53 21.40 10.32
N ARG A 143 -19.68 20.30 9.57
CA ARG A 143 -18.89 19.06 9.79
C ARG A 143 -17.37 19.21 9.78
N LEU A 144 -16.84 20.22 9.10
CA LEU A 144 -15.40 20.53 9.11
C LEU A 144 -15.08 21.80 9.93
N ASN A 145 -16.09 22.39 10.60
CA ASN A 145 -15.89 23.47 11.55
C ASN A 145 -15.51 22.86 12.91
N GLY A 146 -14.44 23.37 13.52
CA GLY A 146 -13.96 22.86 14.81
C GLY A 146 -13.04 21.65 14.74
N LEU A 147 -12.42 21.37 13.58
CA LEU A 147 -11.34 20.38 13.48
C LEU A 147 -10.21 20.72 14.45
N LEU A 148 -9.76 19.73 15.22
CA LEU A 148 -8.50 19.82 15.95
C LEU A 148 -7.34 19.79 14.94
N LEU A 149 -6.57 20.88 14.88
CA LEU A 149 -5.43 20.99 13.97
C LEU A 149 -4.12 20.84 14.76
N ILE A 150 -3.28 19.91 14.34
CA ILE A 150 -1.93 19.70 14.90
C ILE A 150 -0.92 19.82 13.76
N ASP A 151 -0.03 20.79 13.85
CA ASP A 151 1.01 20.97 12.84
C ASP A 151 2.33 20.30 13.23
N VAL A 152 2.99 19.74 12.24
CA VAL A 152 4.36 19.21 12.32
C VAL A 152 5.27 20.12 11.52
N ASP A 153 6.28 20.68 12.18
CA ASP A 153 7.30 21.48 11.52
C ASP A 153 8.18 20.58 10.65
N ASP A 154 8.18 20.82 9.37
CA ASP A 154 8.92 20.04 8.37
C ASP A 154 10.11 20.82 7.78
N GLY A 155 10.51 21.91 8.44
CA GLY A 155 11.62 22.77 7.99
C GLY A 155 11.32 23.59 6.73
N SER A 156 10.06 23.63 6.26
CA SER A 156 9.66 24.37 5.05
C SER A 156 9.60 25.89 5.24
N GLY A 157 9.63 26.37 6.49
CA GLY A 157 9.42 27.78 6.81
C GLY A 157 7.98 28.25 6.66
N VAL A 158 7.03 27.38 6.29
CA VAL A 158 5.61 27.73 6.18
C VAL A 158 5.01 27.87 7.58
N ALA A 159 4.28 28.97 7.80
CA ALA A 159 3.60 29.23 9.07
C ALA A 159 2.50 28.18 9.32
N PRO A 160 2.24 27.80 10.59
CA PRO A 160 1.13 26.93 10.95
C PRO A 160 -0.21 27.61 10.65
N LEU A 161 -1.26 26.80 10.45
CA LEU A 161 -2.61 27.34 10.27
C LEU A 161 -3.11 28.01 11.56
N PRO A 162 -3.92 29.06 11.46
CA PRO A 162 -4.56 29.68 12.62
C PRO A 162 -5.33 28.64 13.45
N GLY A 163 -5.13 28.67 14.77
CA GLY A 163 -5.75 27.71 15.70
C GLY A 163 -5.09 26.33 15.73
N SER A 164 -4.00 26.13 15.00
CA SER A 164 -3.21 24.89 15.07
C SER A 164 -2.33 24.87 16.33
N THR A 165 -2.20 23.68 16.92
CA THR A 165 -1.24 23.41 17.99
C THR A 165 -0.03 22.69 17.40
N SER A 166 1.20 23.12 17.73
CA SER A 166 2.38 22.39 17.26
C SER A 166 2.47 21.00 17.88
N PHE A 167 2.98 20.04 17.14
CA PHE A 167 3.13 18.66 17.62
C PHE A 167 3.91 18.58 18.94
N PRO A 168 5.07 19.29 19.12
CA PRO A 168 5.75 19.35 20.40
C PRO A 168 4.88 19.94 21.54
N SER A 169 4.08 20.98 21.26
CA SER A 169 3.19 21.60 22.27
C SER A 169 2.07 20.64 22.67
N ALA A 170 1.51 19.89 21.72
CA ALA A 170 0.53 18.85 22.01
C ALA A 170 1.10 17.74 22.93
N LEU A 171 2.37 17.39 22.75
CA LEU A 171 3.05 16.43 23.63
C LEU A 171 3.43 16.99 24.99
N ALA A 172 3.74 18.29 25.09
CA ALA A 172 4.07 18.95 26.34
C ALA A 172 2.83 19.03 27.27
N ASP A 173 1.65 19.07 26.71
CA ASP A 173 0.39 19.02 27.44
C ASP A 173 0.02 17.58 27.83
N ALA A 174 0.76 17.06 28.82
CA ALA A 174 0.74 15.64 29.22
C ALA A 174 -0.30 15.30 30.31
N GLN A 175 -1.29 16.17 30.57
CA GLN A 175 -2.34 15.87 31.54
C GLN A 175 -3.16 14.63 31.09
N GLY A 176 -3.48 13.74 32.03
CA GLY A 176 -4.25 12.51 31.75
C GLY A 176 -3.48 11.37 31.11
N VAL A 177 -2.13 11.43 31.05
CA VAL A 177 -1.29 10.33 30.51
C VAL A 177 -1.49 9.02 31.31
N HIS A 178 -1.82 9.11 32.59
CA HIS A 178 -2.06 7.94 33.45
C HIS A 178 -3.47 7.36 33.32
N ASP A 179 -4.42 8.12 32.74
CA ASP A 179 -5.84 7.76 32.64
C ASP A 179 -6.22 7.30 31.21
N LEU A 180 -5.25 6.84 30.44
CA LEU A 180 -5.50 6.38 29.09
C LEU A 180 -6.33 5.07 29.08
N PRO A 181 -7.32 4.97 28.19
CA PRO A 181 -8.08 3.75 28.03
C PRO A 181 -7.17 2.60 27.56
N VAL A 182 -7.53 1.37 27.88
CA VAL A 182 -6.88 0.18 27.35
C VAL A 182 -7.29 0.01 25.88
N PRO A 183 -6.36 0.02 24.91
CA PRO A 183 -6.67 -0.23 23.51
C PRO A 183 -7.22 -1.64 23.30
N SER A 184 -8.29 -1.75 22.51
CA SER A 184 -8.94 -3.03 22.19
C SER A 184 -8.45 -3.61 20.86
N PRO A 185 -8.34 -4.93 20.70
CA PRO A 185 -8.15 -5.54 19.38
C PRO A 185 -9.31 -5.26 18.41
N ASP A 186 -10.47 -4.88 18.94
CA ASP A 186 -11.65 -4.46 18.17
C ASP A 186 -11.58 -3.00 17.68
N ASP A 187 -10.65 -2.19 18.21
CA ASP A 187 -10.43 -0.83 17.72
C ASP A 187 -10.04 -0.85 16.24
N LEU A 188 -10.43 0.19 15.52
CA LEU A 188 -10.31 0.21 14.08
C LEU A 188 -8.92 0.66 13.61
N TYR A 189 -8.54 0.15 12.45
CA TYR A 189 -7.47 0.59 11.58
C TYR A 189 -8.09 0.91 10.22
N LEU A 190 -7.95 2.13 9.74
CA LEU A 190 -8.60 2.59 8.51
C LEU A 190 -7.55 2.88 7.44
N VAL A 191 -7.66 2.20 6.30
CA VAL A 191 -6.83 2.46 5.12
C VAL A 191 -7.66 3.10 4.02
N CYS A 192 -7.38 4.36 3.70
CA CYS A 192 -7.99 5.05 2.58
C CYS A 192 -7.20 4.80 1.30
N THR A 193 -7.85 4.30 0.27
CA THR A 193 -7.23 3.96 -1.02
C THR A 193 -7.90 4.69 -2.16
N GLY A 194 -7.10 5.12 -3.17
CA GLY A 194 -7.65 5.63 -4.43
C GLY A 194 -8.46 4.53 -5.13
N GLY A 195 -9.76 4.73 -5.29
CA GLY A 195 -10.59 3.81 -6.06
C GLY A 195 -10.39 4.01 -7.56
N THR A 196 -10.56 2.93 -8.35
CA THR A 196 -10.62 3.00 -9.82
C THR A 196 -11.75 3.91 -10.33
N THR A 197 -12.72 4.22 -9.48
CA THR A 197 -13.86 5.12 -9.74
C THR A 197 -13.60 6.58 -9.34
N GLY A 198 -12.36 6.94 -8.96
CA GLY A 198 -11.95 8.31 -8.61
C GLY A 198 -12.23 8.74 -7.17
N THR A 199 -13.20 8.13 -6.47
CA THR A 199 -13.48 8.45 -5.06
C THR A 199 -12.70 7.52 -4.13
N PRO A 200 -11.88 8.05 -3.20
CA PRO A 200 -11.16 7.23 -2.23
C PRO A 200 -12.12 6.40 -1.37
N LYS A 201 -11.71 5.18 -1.03
CA LYS A 201 -12.49 4.24 -0.20
C LYS A 201 -11.76 4.02 1.11
N GLY A 202 -12.47 4.06 2.22
CA GLY A 202 -11.94 3.68 3.52
C GLY A 202 -12.17 2.19 3.79
N VAL A 203 -11.11 1.40 3.84
CA VAL A 203 -11.17 -0.03 4.20
C VAL A 203 -11.02 -0.16 5.72
N LEU A 204 -12.04 -0.68 6.38
CA LEU A 204 -12.10 -0.83 7.83
C LEU A 204 -11.55 -2.20 8.26
N TRP A 205 -10.50 -2.19 9.07
CA TRP A 205 -9.97 -3.35 9.74
C TRP A 205 -10.18 -3.24 11.26
N ARG A 206 -10.29 -4.38 11.97
CA ARG A 206 -9.98 -4.45 13.41
C ARG A 206 -8.45 -4.48 13.57
N GLN A 207 -7.92 -3.90 14.64
CA GLN A 207 -6.48 -3.96 14.90
C GLN A 207 -5.99 -5.40 15.08
N GLY A 208 -6.75 -6.25 15.75
CA GLY A 208 -6.42 -7.67 15.87
C GLY A 208 -6.32 -8.40 14.53
N ASP A 209 -7.18 -8.04 13.57
CA ASP A 209 -7.15 -8.66 12.24
C ASP A 209 -5.99 -8.12 11.40
N VAL A 210 -5.69 -6.82 11.45
CA VAL A 210 -4.55 -6.25 10.72
C VAL A 210 -3.22 -6.71 11.31
N TYR A 211 -3.12 -6.90 12.62
CA TYR A 211 -1.94 -7.45 13.27
C TYR A 211 -1.51 -8.76 12.63
N VAL A 212 -2.44 -9.71 12.50
CA VAL A 212 -2.18 -11.02 11.90
C VAL A 212 -2.19 -10.97 10.37
N GLY A 213 -3.16 -10.25 9.78
CA GLY A 213 -3.41 -10.25 8.34
C GLY A 213 -2.41 -9.46 7.51
N ALA A 214 -1.73 -8.47 8.11
CA ALA A 214 -0.91 -7.53 7.35
C ALA A 214 0.34 -7.01 8.09
N ALA A 215 0.36 -7.02 9.42
CA ALA A 215 1.45 -6.44 10.21
C ALA A 215 2.44 -7.48 10.79
N GLY A 216 2.41 -8.72 10.31
CA GLY A 216 3.43 -9.73 10.62
C GLY A 216 3.27 -10.45 11.96
N GLY A 217 2.12 -10.32 12.63
CA GLY A 217 1.76 -11.12 13.80
C GLY A 217 1.16 -12.47 13.42
N ALA A 218 0.86 -13.29 14.43
CA ALA A 218 0.21 -14.60 14.28
C ALA A 218 -0.93 -14.80 15.26
N ASP A 219 -1.90 -15.65 14.91
CA ASP A 219 -3.06 -15.98 15.75
C ASP A 219 -2.67 -16.69 17.05
N VAL A 220 -1.49 -17.28 17.10
CA VAL A 220 -0.96 -18.03 18.26
C VAL A 220 -0.04 -17.19 19.14
N ASP A 221 0.15 -15.92 18.85
CA ASP A 221 1.05 -15.04 19.59
C ASP A 221 0.57 -14.86 21.03
N THR A 222 1.40 -15.27 21.97
CA THR A 222 1.28 -14.93 23.40
C THR A 222 2.24 -13.80 23.74
N ARG A 223 2.07 -13.20 24.93
CA ARG A 223 3.01 -12.19 25.43
C ARG A 223 4.46 -12.68 25.40
N ASP A 224 4.69 -13.94 25.78
CA ASP A 224 6.04 -14.51 25.84
C ASP A 224 6.62 -14.73 24.43
N VAL A 225 5.81 -15.14 23.47
CA VAL A 225 6.20 -15.26 22.05
C VAL A 225 6.60 -13.90 21.49
N ILE A 226 5.76 -12.89 21.66
CA ILE A 226 6.05 -11.51 21.22
C ILE A 226 7.33 -11.00 21.88
N ALA A 227 7.46 -11.17 23.20
CA ALA A 227 8.64 -10.76 23.97
C ALA A 227 9.92 -11.51 23.49
N GLY A 228 9.80 -12.80 23.19
CA GLY A 228 10.90 -13.62 22.65
C GLY A 228 11.40 -13.10 21.30
N ILE A 229 10.48 -12.86 20.37
CA ILE A 229 10.78 -12.28 19.05
C ILE A 229 11.42 -10.90 19.21
N ALA A 230 10.84 -10.05 20.06
CA ALA A 230 11.32 -8.68 20.28
C ALA A 230 12.74 -8.63 20.88
N ARG A 231 13.13 -9.57 21.75
CA ARG A 231 14.51 -9.64 22.27
C ARG A 231 15.53 -9.86 21.17
N THR A 232 15.26 -10.77 20.25
CA THR A 232 16.10 -11.04 19.07
C THR A 232 16.09 -9.83 18.12
N GLY A 233 14.93 -9.22 17.94
CA GLY A 233 14.68 -8.11 17.02
C GLY A 233 14.62 -8.55 15.55
N ALA A 234 13.88 -7.79 14.76
CA ALA A 234 13.67 -8.06 13.33
C ALA A 234 14.69 -7.35 12.40
N GLY A 235 15.75 -6.78 12.96
CA GLY A 235 16.73 -6.00 12.20
C GLY A 235 16.25 -4.59 11.86
N VAL A 236 16.84 -4.00 10.82
CA VAL A 236 16.56 -2.63 10.37
C VAL A 236 15.71 -2.67 9.10
N TRP A 237 14.50 -2.14 9.19
CA TRP A 237 13.49 -2.15 8.13
C TRP A 237 13.36 -0.77 7.49
N PHE A 238 13.42 -0.70 6.19
CA PHE A 238 13.26 0.54 5.44
C PHE A 238 11.95 0.52 4.63
N ALA A 239 10.92 1.19 5.14
CA ALA A 239 9.70 1.46 4.40
C ALA A 239 9.95 2.63 3.43
N ALA A 240 10.58 2.34 2.28
CA ALA A 240 10.93 3.38 1.31
C ALA A 240 9.71 3.99 0.59
N PRO A 241 8.60 3.26 0.32
CA PRO A 241 7.40 3.86 -0.24
C PRO A 241 6.70 4.80 0.75
N PRO A 242 5.85 5.74 0.25
CA PRO A 242 5.11 6.66 1.10
C PRO A 242 4.16 5.97 2.09
N LEU A 243 4.21 6.37 3.36
CA LEU A 243 3.32 5.88 4.42
C LEU A 243 1.83 6.23 4.18
N MET A 244 1.53 7.13 3.26
CA MET A 244 0.15 7.36 2.82
C MET A 244 -0.46 6.16 2.08
N HIS A 245 0.29 5.07 1.88
CA HIS A 245 -0.17 3.80 1.30
C HIS A 245 -0.12 2.68 2.33
N GLY A 246 -1.19 1.86 2.39
CA GLY A 246 -1.32 0.78 3.36
C GLY A 246 -0.14 -0.20 3.37
N ALA A 247 0.39 -0.56 2.20
CA ALA A 247 1.53 -1.49 2.12
C ALA A 247 2.80 -0.97 2.84
N ALA A 248 3.08 0.34 2.74
CA ALA A 248 4.21 0.95 3.45
C ALA A 248 3.98 0.98 4.97
N GLN A 249 2.74 1.29 5.40
CA GLN A 249 2.36 1.22 6.81
C GLN A 249 2.52 -0.21 7.35
N TRP A 250 2.04 -1.21 6.62
CA TRP A 250 2.16 -2.61 7.03
C TRP A 250 3.61 -3.07 7.10
N THR A 251 4.46 -2.66 6.15
CA THR A 251 5.90 -2.90 6.23
C THR A 251 6.51 -2.28 7.48
N ALA A 252 6.17 -1.03 7.79
CA ALA A 252 6.64 -0.35 8.99
C ALA A 252 6.16 -1.07 10.25
N PHE A 253 4.86 -1.33 10.38
CA PHE A 253 4.32 -2.04 11.53
C PHE A 253 4.88 -3.46 11.67
N ALA A 254 5.10 -4.20 10.57
CA ALA A 254 5.72 -5.52 10.63
C ALA A 254 7.15 -5.47 11.22
N GLY A 255 7.92 -4.44 10.89
CA GLY A 255 9.20 -4.21 11.56
C GLY A 255 9.04 -3.92 13.05
N LEU A 256 8.14 -3.00 13.40
CA LEU A 256 7.94 -2.53 14.79
C LEU A 256 7.40 -3.60 15.73
N VAL A 257 6.37 -4.36 15.34
CA VAL A 257 5.77 -5.39 16.22
C VAL A 257 6.71 -6.57 16.47
N ASN A 258 7.72 -6.74 15.62
CA ASN A 258 8.77 -7.75 15.78
C ASN A 258 10.05 -7.18 16.42
N GLY A 259 10.00 -5.99 16.99
CA GLY A 259 11.12 -5.36 17.70
C GLY A 259 12.25 -4.84 16.81
N GLY A 260 11.97 -4.59 15.53
CA GLY A 260 12.92 -3.99 14.58
C GLY A 260 13.00 -2.48 14.68
N THR A 261 13.99 -1.91 14.01
CA THR A 261 14.13 -0.47 13.77
C THR A 261 13.51 -0.12 12.43
N VAL A 262 12.68 0.92 12.37
CA VAL A 262 12.09 1.41 11.11
C VAL A 262 12.78 2.69 10.67
N VAL A 263 13.41 2.61 9.50
CA VAL A 263 14.01 3.75 8.81
C VAL A 263 12.97 4.39 7.90
N LEU A 264 12.89 5.71 7.95
CA LEU A 264 11.99 6.53 7.15
C LEU A 264 12.79 7.50 6.27
N HIS A 265 12.33 7.67 5.05
CA HIS A 265 12.87 8.58 4.06
C HIS A 265 11.84 9.67 3.74
N ASP A 266 12.28 10.93 3.65
CA ASP A 266 11.42 12.04 3.26
C ASP A 266 10.99 11.90 1.79
N ASP A 267 9.73 11.53 1.58
CA ASP A 267 9.10 11.37 0.27
C ASP A 267 8.46 12.66 -0.27
N SER A 268 8.74 13.80 0.35
CA SER A 268 8.31 15.11 -0.16
C SER A 268 9.04 15.55 -1.43
N ARG A 269 10.15 14.87 -1.74
CA ARG A 269 10.99 15.07 -2.93
C ARG A 269 10.84 13.88 -3.90
N PRO A 270 11.16 14.07 -5.19
CA PRO A 270 11.23 12.96 -6.13
C PRO A 270 12.15 11.83 -5.62
N PHE A 271 11.85 10.59 -6.02
CA PHE A 271 12.66 9.43 -5.66
C PHE A 271 14.13 9.62 -6.07
N ASP A 272 15.04 9.49 -5.11
CA ASP A 272 16.48 9.58 -5.27
C ASP A 272 17.15 8.27 -4.84
N ALA A 273 17.50 7.44 -5.83
CA ALA A 273 18.16 6.15 -5.61
C ALA A 273 19.47 6.30 -4.81
N ARG A 274 20.23 7.37 -5.05
CA ARG A 274 21.48 7.67 -4.34
C ARG A 274 21.24 7.91 -2.84
N ALA A 275 20.23 8.71 -2.51
CA ALA A 275 19.86 8.97 -1.12
C ALA A 275 19.38 7.68 -0.42
N ILE A 276 18.61 6.85 -1.11
CA ILE A 276 18.15 5.55 -0.62
C ILE A 276 19.34 4.62 -0.32
N LEU A 277 20.27 4.44 -1.28
CA LEU A 277 21.42 3.54 -1.13
C LEU A 277 22.37 4.00 -0.03
N ARG A 278 22.60 5.32 0.09
CA ARG A 278 23.37 5.90 1.21
C ARG A 278 22.69 5.65 2.56
N THR A 279 21.38 5.70 2.61
CA THR A 279 20.61 5.41 3.83
C THR A 279 20.74 3.93 4.19
N ILE A 280 20.65 3.00 3.22
CA ILE A 280 20.86 1.57 3.45
C ILE A 280 22.25 1.32 4.05
N GLN A 281 23.29 1.90 3.47
CA GLN A 281 24.67 1.78 3.95
C GLN A 281 24.83 2.36 5.37
N ARG A 282 24.36 3.58 5.60
CA ARG A 282 24.51 4.29 6.89
C ARG A 282 23.78 3.59 8.03
N GLU A 283 22.54 3.19 7.79
CA GLU A 283 21.68 2.59 8.83
C GLU A 283 21.79 1.05 8.87
N ARG A 284 22.64 0.45 8.03
CA ARG A 284 22.80 -1.01 7.95
C ARG A 284 21.45 -1.72 7.76
N VAL A 285 20.66 -1.22 6.83
CA VAL A 285 19.32 -1.75 6.53
C VAL A 285 19.39 -3.22 6.15
N THR A 286 18.57 -4.04 6.80
CA THR A 286 18.51 -5.49 6.53
C THR A 286 17.36 -5.88 5.61
N MET A 287 16.27 -5.11 5.64
CA MET A 287 15.07 -5.30 4.82
C MET A 287 14.59 -3.97 4.28
N MET A 288 14.29 -3.90 2.99
CA MET A 288 13.67 -2.73 2.36
C MET A 288 12.43 -3.15 1.57
N SER A 289 11.39 -2.31 1.56
CA SER A 289 10.27 -2.45 0.62
C SER A 289 10.33 -1.44 -0.51
N ILE A 290 9.89 -1.85 -1.71
CA ILE A 290 9.80 -1.00 -2.92
C ILE A 290 8.48 -1.22 -3.65
N VAL A 291 8.18 -0.35 -4.63
CA VAL A 291 6.99 -0.44 -5.49
C VAL A 291 7.42 -0.63 -6.94
N GLY A 292 7.50 -1.89 -7.38
CA GLY A 292 7.71 -2.26 -8.77
C GLY A 292 8.94 -1.64 -9.45
N ASP A 293 8.89 -1.61 -10.76
CA ASP A 293 9.99 -1.12 -11.62
C ASP A 293 10.34 0.35 -11.41
N ALA A 294 9.38 1.17 -10.96
CA ALA A 294 9.61 2.59 -10.69
C ALA A 294 10.69 2.83 -9.62
N TYR A 295 10.84 1.89 -8.68
CA TYR A 295 11.89 1.91 -7.66
C TYR A 295 13.09 1.04 -8.06
N ALA A 296 12.82 -0.18 -8.56
CA ALA A 296 13.87 -1.15 -8.84
C ALA A 296 14.86 -0.66 -9.89
N ARG A 297 14.37 -0.05 -10.97
CA ARG A 297 15.22 0.41 -12.09
C ARG A 297 16.24 1.45 -11.66
N PRO A 298 15.87 2.61 -11.08
CA PRO A 298 16.86 3.61 -10.67
C PRO A 298 17.82 3.07 -9.58
N LEU A 299 17.39 2.12 -8.75
CA LEU A 299 18.31 1.47 -7.81
C LEU A 299 19.35 0.61 -8.53
N VAL A 300 18.95 -0.22 -9.51
CA VAL A 300 19.86 -1.01 -10.33
C VAL A 300 20.86 -0.12 -11.08
N ASP A 301 20.37 0.94 -11.70
CA ASP A 301 21.19 1.87 -12.46
C ASP A 301 22.23 2.58 -11.56
N GLU A 302 21.85 3.02 -10.37
CA GLU A 302 22.74 3.69 -9.42
C GLU A 302 23.76 2.71 -8.79
N ILE A 303 23.37 1.45 -8.48
CA ILE A 303 24.31 0.42 -7.98
C ILE A 303 25.36 0.07 -9.04
N ARG A 304 24.99 0.04 -10.33
CA ARG A 304 25.94 -0.16 -11.43
C ARG A 304 26.89 1.02 -11.61
N ALA A 305 26.41 2.23 -11.36
CA ALA A 305 27.18 3.45 -11.57
C ALA A 305 28.16 3.75 -10.44
N ARG A 306 27.90 3.29 -9.21
CA ARG A 306 28.69 3.60 -8.00
C ARG A 306 28.71 2.46 -7.01
N SER A 307 29.76 2.44 -6.19
CA SER A 307 29.93 1.46 -5.12
C SER A 307 29.27 1.92 -3.82
N TYR A 308 28.57 0.98 -3.15
CA TYR A 308 27.94 1.12 -1.84
C TYR A 308 28.20 -0.15 -1.03
N ASP A 309 28.36 -0.02 0.29
CA ASP A 309 28.30 -1.19 1.18
C ASP A 309 26.84 -1.54 1.46
N LEU A 310 26.33 -2.50 0.71
CA LEU A 310 24.95 -3.03 0.81
C LEU A 310 24.92 -4.44 1.40
N THR A 311 25.99 -4.90 2.02
CA THR A 311 26.11 -6.27 2.57
C THR A 311 25.07 -6.58 3.65
N SER A 312 24.57 -5.55 4.34
CA SER A 312 23.51 -5.68 5.34
C SER A 312 22.12 -5.97 4.73
N LEU A 313 21.89 -5.55 3.47
CA LEU A 313 20.60 -5.72 2.80
C LEU A 313 20.43 -7.16 2.33
N VAL A 314 19.68 -7.95 3.09
CA VAL A 314 19.47 -9.38 2.80
C VAL A 314 18.05 -9.68 2.31
N ARG A 315 17.12 -8.73 2.43
CA ARG A 315 15.74 -8.91 1.98
C ARG A 315 15.19 -7.67 1.30
N LEU A 316 14.58 -7.85 0.13
CA LEU A 316 13.85 -6.81 -0.60
C LEU A 316 12.42 -7.26 -0.82
N GLY A 317 11.46 -6.58 -0.17
CA GLY A 317 10.04 -6.75 -0.44
C GLY A 317 9.61 -5.88 -1.62
N THR A 318 8.87 -6.43 -2.57
CA THR A 318 8.27 -5.68 -3.67
C THR A 318 6.79 -6.00 -3.78
N GLY A 319 5.97 -5.00 -4.06
CA GLY A 319 4.53 -5.16 -4.16
C GLY A 319 3.82 -3.86 -4.52
N GLY A 320 2.50 -3.93 -4.69
CA GLY A 320 1.69 -2.77 -5.11
C GLY A 320 1.82 -2.40 -6.60
N ALA A 321 2.92 -2.79 -7.25
CA ALA A 321 3.14 -2.80 -8.69
C ALA A 321 4.13 -3.93 -9.02
N THR A 322 4.10 -4.41 -10.26
CA THR A 322 4.99 -5.49 -10.72
C THR A 322 6.44 -5.03 -10.76
N THR A 323 7.36 -5.86 -10.25
CA THR A 323 8.78 -5.76 -10.53
C THR A 323 9.13 -6.80 -11.59
N SER A 324 9.61 -6.33 -12.74
CA SER A 324 9.90 -7.19 -13.90
C SER A 324 10.99 -8.22 -13.58
N ALA A 325 10.90 -9.39 -14.22
CA ALA A 325 11.84 -10.49 -14.02
C ALA A 325 13.30 -10.06 -14.28
N GLY A 326 13.53 -9.25 -15.33
CA GLY A 326 14.87 -8.74 -15.65
C GLY A 326 15.46 -7.84 -14.57
N LEU A 327 14.65 -6.98 -13.90
CA LEU A 327 15.15 -6.14 -12.80
C LEU A 327 15.38 -6.95 -11.53
N LYS A 328 14.56 -7.94 -11.24
CA LYS A 328 14.81 -8.89 -10.13
C LYS A 328 16.12 -9.63 -10.34
N GLN A 329 16.35 -10.14 -11.56
CA GLN A 329 17.59 -10.81 -11.93
C GLN A 329 18.80 -9.87 -11.75
N ALA A 330 18.73 -8.66 -12.26
CA ALA A 330 19.80 -7.68 -12.11
C ALA A 330 20.12 -7.35 -10.64
N LEU A 331 19.11 -7.20 -9.79
CA LEU A 331 19.30 -6.99 -8.35
C LEU A 331 19.99 -8.19 -7.68
N LEU A 332 19.62 -9.44 -8.04
CA LEU A 332 20.21 -10.65 -7.49
C LEU A 332 21.64 -10.89 -7.97
N GLU A 333 21.99 -10.45 -9.19
CA GLU A 333 23.36 -10.48 -9.72
C GLU A 333 24.25 -9.45 -9.00
N LEU A 334 23.75 -8.24 -8.77
CA LEU A 334 24.48 -7.18 -8.09
C LEU A 334 24.61 -7.41 -6.59
N LEU A 335 23.63 -8.07 -5.98
CA LEU A 335 23.53 -8.33 -4.53
C LEU A 335 23.25 -9.83 -4.29
N PRO A 336 24.25 -10.71 -4.39
CA PRO A 336 24.04 -12.16 -4.30
C PRO A 336 23.47 -12.65 -2.97
N GLN A 337 23.64 -11.88 -1.87
CA GLN A 337 23.07 -12.15 -0.56
C GLN A 337 21.57 -11.82 -0.47
N LEU A 338 21.01 -11.15 -1.49
CA LEU A 338 19.65 -10.63 -1.47
C LEU A 338 18.63 -11.76 -1.68
N THR A 339 17.54 -11.69 -0.93
CA THR A 339 16.31 -12.42 -1.21
C THR A 339 15.25 -11.41 -1.62
N VAL A 340 14.71 -11.52 -2.82
CA VAL A 340 13.59 -10.72 -3.29
C VAL A 340 12.28 -11.43 -2.98
N VAL A 341 11.38 -10.77 -2.27
CA VAL A 341 10.05 -11.27 -1.90
C VAL A 341 9.00 -10.45 -2.63
N ASP A 342 8.39 -11.04 -3.65
CA ASP A 342 7.23 -10.48 -4.32
C ASP A 342 6.00 -10.67 -3.44
N GLY A 343 5.34 -9.60 -3.02
CA GLY A 343 4.11 -9.62 -2.26
C GLY A 343 2.91 -9.27 -3.14
N TYR A 344 1.94 -10.16 -3.19
CA TYR A 344 0.63 -9.89 -3.79
C TYR A 344 -0.42 -9.74 -2.69
N GLY A 345 -1.26 -8.71 -2.82
CA GLY A 345 -2.33 -8.41 -1.88
C GLY A 345 -3.04 -7.10 -2.20
N ALA A 346 -4.05 -6.80 -1.42
CA ALA A 346 -4.86 -5.59 -1.55
C ALA A 346 -5.20 -5.02 -0.17
N SER A 347 -5.69 -3.78 -0.12
CA SER A 347 -6.19 -3.19 1.14
C SER A 347 -7.33 -4.00 1.74
N GLU A 348 -8.06 -4.72 0.90
CA GLU A 348 -9.18 -5.59 1.24
C GLU A 348 -8.77 -6.98 1.72
N THR A 349 -7.48 -7.32 1.66
CA THR A 349 -7.01 -8.68 1.99
C THR A 349 -5.79 -8.72 2.91
N GLY A 350 -4.99 -7.64 2.94
CA GLY A 350 -3.62 -7.74 3.43
C GLY A 350 -2.74 -8.55 2.46
N GLY A 351 -1.69 -9.16 2.95
CA GLY A 351 -0.82 -10.04 2.15
C GLY A 351 -1.50 -11.35 1.82
N MET A 352 -1.68 -11.65 0.53
CA MET A 352 -2.38 -12.85 0.05
C MET A 352 -1.46 -13.95 -0.43
N ALA A 353 -0.41 -13.58 -1.15
CA ALA A 353 0.50 -14.56 -1.71
C ALA A 353 1.90 -13.97 -1.89
N PHE A 354 2.90 -14.82 -1.82
CA PHE A 354 4.30 -14.41 -1.85
C PHE A 354 5.12 -15.30 -2.80
N GLY A 355 5.95 -14.65 -3.62
CA GLY A 355 6.97 -15.29 -4.43
C GLY A 355 8.35 -14.95 -3.88
N THR A 356 9.27 -15.91 -3.82
CA THR A 356 10.63 -15.69 -3.30
C THR A 356 11.65 -16.03 -4.34
N SER A 357 12.51 -15.08 -4.69
CA SER A 357 13.62 -15.22 -5.62
C SER A 357 14.96 -15.01 -4.92
N THR A 358 15.96 -15.83 -5.26
CA THR A 358 17.33 -15.75 -4.77
C THR A 358 18.31 -15.87 -5.95
N SER A 359 19.61 -15.63 -5.71
CA SER A 359 20.64 -15.93 -6.70
C SER A 359 20.54 -17.41 -7.12
N GLY A 360 20.31 -17.66 -8.40
CA GLY A 360 20.13 -19.01 -8.98
C GLY A 360 18.70 -19.57 -8.95
N ARG A 361 17.73 -18.92 -8.32
CA ARG A 361 16.32 -19.35 -8.33
C ARG A 361 15.36 -18.18 -8.43
N GLN A 362 14.65 -18.06 -9.53
CA GLN A 362 13.56 -17.09 -9.67
C GLN A 362 12.21 -17.75 -9.34
N ALA A 363 11.38 -17.03 -8.55
CA ALA A 363 10.00 -17.42 -8.37
C ALA A 363 9.19 -16.91 -9.58
N HIS A 364 8.62 -17.82 -10.32
CA HIS A 364 7.67 -17.51 -11.39
C HIS A 364 6.21 -17.52 -10.90
N ARG A 365 5.99 -17.83 -9.61
CA ARG A 365 4.68 -18.15 -9.04
C ARG A 365 4.57 -17.66 -7.61
N PHE A 366 3.35 -17.41 -7.19
CA PHE A 366 3.02 -17.02 -5.82
C PHE A 366 2.55 -18.25 -5.02
N ARG A 367 3.02 -18.35 -3.78
CA ARG A 367 2.47 -19.28 -2.78
C ARG A 367 1.46 -18.54 -1.92
N LEU A 368 0.29 -19.14 -1.72
CA LEU A 368 -0.77 -18.59 -0.91
C LEU A 368 -0.36 -18.46 0.57
N ALA A 369 -0.69 -17.33 1.17
CA ALA A 369 -0.62 -17.14 2.62
C ALA A 369 -1.79 -17.86 3.31
N ALA A 370 -1.70 -18.02 4.63
CA ALA A 370 -2.78 -18.60 5.42
C ALA A 370 -4.11 -17.86 5.21
N GLY A 371 -5.17 -18.60 4.93
CA GLY A 371 -6.50 -18.08 4.65
C GLY A 371 -6.72 -17.54 3.24
N ALA A 372 -5.68 -17.44 2.42
CA ALA A 372 -5.83 -17.11 1.01
C ALA A 372 -6.27 -18.34 0.20
N ALA A 373 -7.07 -18.12 -0.86
CA ALA A 373 -7.65 -19.16 -1.70
C ALA A 373 -7.98 -18.60 -3.09
N VAL A 374 -8.43 -19.46 -3.98
CA VAL A 374 -9.06 -19.11 -5.25
C VAL A 374 -10.52 -19.60 -5.24
N LEU A 375 -11.46 -18.75 -5.66
CA LEU A 375 -12.87 -19.14 -5.86
C LEU A 375 -13.14 -19.48 -7.31
N SER A 376 -14.18 -20.29 -7.54
CA SER A 376 -14.74 -20.54 -8.88
C SER A 376 -15.16 -19.24 -9.59
N ALA A 377 -15.31 -19.29 -10.92
CA ALA A 377 -15.70 -18.14 -11.72
C ALA A 377 -17.06 -17.53 -11.32
N ASP A 378 -18.00 -18.36 -10.87
CA ASP A 378 -19.31 -17.98 -10.34
C ASP A 378 -19.29 -17.59 -8.85
N ARG A 379 -18.13 -17.71 -8.16
CA ARG A 379 -17.91 -17.44 -6.74
C ARG A 379 -18.69 -18.33 -5.77
N SER A 380 -19.15 -19.49 -6.21
CA SER A 380 -19.99 -20.39 -5.40
C SER A 380 -19.17 -21.34 -4.50
N ARG A 381 -17.93 -21.66 -4.90
CA ARG A 381 -17.07 -22.61 -4.17
C ARG A 381 -15.60 -22.18 -4.16
N PHE A 382 -14.86 -22.75 -3.23
CA PHE A 382 -13.39 -22.67 -3.26
C PHE A 382 -12.84 -23.71 -4.25
N LEU A 383 -11.88 -23.29 -5.07
CA LEU A 383 -11.12 -24.19 -5.94
C LEU A 383 -10.02 -24.89 -5.14
N GLU A 384 -9.66 -26.08 -5.59
CA GLU A 384 -8.54 -26.84 -5.03
C GLU A 384 -7.34 -26.82 -5.99
N PRO A 385 -6.10 -27.03 -5.50
CA PRO A 385 -4.95 -27.23 -6.37
C PRO A 385 -5.19 -28.38 -7.37
N GLY A 386 -5.07 -28.09 -8.66
CA GLY A 386 -5.39 -29.01 -9.75
C GLY A 386 -6.66 -28.69 -10.52
N ASP A 387 -7.51 -27.78 -10.02
CA ASP A 387 -8.59 -27.22 -10.82
C ASP A 387 -8.01 -26.29 -11.91
N ASP A 388 -8.34 -26.52 -13.18
CA ASP A 388 -7.89 -25.70 -14.31
C ASP A 388 -8.72 -24.42 -14.53
N GLU A 389 -9.69 -24.16 -13.63
CA GLU A 389 -10.61 -23.04 -13.77
C GLU A 389 -9.95 -21.71 -13.42
N VAL A 390 -10.17 -20.68 -14.23
CA VAL A 390 -9.81 -19.28 -13.92
C VAL A 390 -10.88 -18.70 -12.99
N GLY A 391 -10.50 -18.56 -11.73
CA GLY A 391 -11.36 -18.08 -10.67
C GLY A 391 -11.01 -16.68 -10.17
N TRP A 392 -11.35 -16.42 -8.90
CA TRP A 392 -11.13 -15.16 -8.22
C TRP A 392 -10.19 -15.36 -7.04
N THR A 393 -9.21 -14.46 -6.88
CA THR A 393 -8.45 -14.43 -5.63
C THR A 393 -9.36 -14.10 -4.46
N ALA A 394 -9.18 -14.81 -3.36
CA ALA A 394 -10.02 -14.70 -2.18
C ALA A 394 -9.23 -14.88 -0.89
N ARG A 395 -9.74 -14.34 0.21
CA ARG A 395 -9.19 -14.57 1.55
C ARG A 395 -10.30 -14.73 2.57
N VAL A 396 -10.09 -15.65 3.53
CA VAL A 396 -10.94 -15.87 4.69
C VAL A 396 -10.17 -15.63 5.99
N GLY A 397 -10.87 -15.58 7.12
CA GLY A 397 -10.28 -15.42 8.44
C GLY A 397 -10.00 -13.94 8.78
N ARG A 398 -8.76 -13.58 8.96
CA ARG A 398 -8.33 -12.21 9.32
C ARG A 398 -8.43 -11.27 8.12
N ILE A 399 -9.62 -10.72 7.89
CA ILE A 399 -9.98 -9.84 6.76
C ILE A 399 -10.70 -8.59 7.26
N PRO A 400 -10.71 -7.48 6.49
CA PRO A 400 -11.42 -6.25 6.87
C PRO A 400 -12.87 -6.47 7.21
N LEU A 401 -13.42 -5.60 8.04
CA LEU A 401 -14.85 -5.53 8.32
C LEU A 401 -15.65 -5.17 7.06
N GLY A 402 -15.15 -4.22 6.26
CA GLY A 402 -15.81 -3.73 5.07
C GLY A 402 -15.29 -2.36 4.66
N TYR A 403 -16.12 -1.62 3.94
CA TYR A 403 -15.85 -0.23 3.57
C TYR A 403 -16.63 0.74 4.45
N LEU A 404 -15.97 1.79 4.92
CA LEU A 404 -16.59 2.82 5.74
C LEU A 404 -17.80 3.45 5.04
N CYS A 405 -18.95 3.44 5.71
CA CYS A 405 -20.24 3.99 5.26
C CYS A 405 -20.74 3.44 3.91
N ASP A 406 -20.24 2.28 3.46
CA ASP A 406 -20.66 1.67 2.19
C ASP A 406 -21.10 0.21 2.39
N ARG A 407 -22.39 0.03 2.73
CA ARG A 407 -23.00 -1.28 2.91
C ARG A 407 -22.94 -2.11 1.62
N THR A 408 -23.39 -1.54 0.51
CA THR A 408 -23.54 -2.25 -0.76
C THR A 408 -22.22 -2.83 -1.22
N ARG A 409 -21.18 -2.02 -1.25
CA ARG A 409 -19.84 -2.48 -1.64
C ARG A 409 -19.25 -3.45 -0.63
N THR A 410 -19.52 -3.27 0.68
CA THR A 410 -19.09 -4.21 1.71
C THR A 410 -19.67 -5.59 1.45
N GLU A 411 -20.98 -5.70 1.21
CA GLU A 411 -21.65 -6.98 0.94
C GLU A 411 -21.15 -7.63 -0.37
N GLN A 412 -20.86 -6.83 -1.40
CA GLN A 412 -20.33 -7.31 -2.69
C GLN A 412 -18.89 -7.82 -2.59
N THR A 413 -18.02 -7.12 -1.83
CA THR A 413 -16.59 -7.47 -1.73
C THR A 413 -16.34 -8.54 -0.66
N PHE A 414 -17.19 -8.62 0.36
CA PHE A 414 -17.06 -9.56 1.47
C PHE A 414 -18.26 -10.50 1.58
N PRO A 415 -18.59 -11.29 0.53
CA PRO A 415 -19.71 -12.22 0.53
C PRO A 415 -19.49 -13.39 1.50
N LEU A 416 -20.56 -14.17 1.72
CA LEU A 416 -20.49 -15.48 2.34
C LEU A 416 -20.33 -16.54 1.23
N VAL A 417 -19.26 -17.33 1.30
CA VAL A 417 -19.00 -18.45 0.39
C VAL A 417 -18.84 -19.71 1.24
N GLY A 418 -19.68 -20.70 1.02
CA GLY A 418 -19.69 -21.90 1.86
C GLY A 418 -19.87 -21.59 3.36
N GLY A 419 -20.68 -20.59 3.70
CA GLY A 419 -20.89 -20.13 5.08
C GLY A 419 -19.74 -19.33 5.69
N ARG A 420 -18.64 -19.11 4.97
CA ARG A 420 -17.45 -18.38 5.42
C ARG A 420 -17.43 -16.99 4.81
N ARG A 421 -17.23 -15.96 5.64
CA ARG A 421 -17.03 -14.59 5.16
C ARG A 421 -15.71 -14.50 4.41
N THR A 422 -15.76 -14.04 3.18
CA THR A 422 -14.66 -14.13 2.22
C THR A 422 -14.42 -12.76 1.58
N SER A 423 -13.20 -12.27 1.60
CA SER A 423 -12.80 -11.07 0.85
C SER A 423 -12.46 -11.44 -0.59
N VAL A 424 -13.10 -10.78 -1.56
CA VAL A 424 -12.90 -11.00 -3.01
C VAL A 424 -12.58 -9.65 -3.65
N PRO A 425 -11.30 -9.26 -3.76
CA PRO A 425 -10.90 -7.91 -4.19
C PRO A 425 -11.13 -7.63 -5.69
N GLY A 426 -11.41 -8.67 -6.48
CA GLY A 426 -11.74 -8.55 -7.90
C GLY A 426 -10.57 -8.87 -8.84
N ASP A 427 -9.55 -9.56 -8.35
CA ASP A 427 -8.45 -10.05 -9.19
C ASP A 427 -8.71 -11.50 -9.59
N ARG A 428 -8.36 -11.85 -10.83
CA ARG A 428 -8.47 -13.19 -11.39
C ARG A 428 -7.19 -13.99 -11.13
N ALA A 429 -7.35 -15.26 -10.85
CA ALA A 429 -6.23 -16.18 -10.68
C ALA A 429 -6.64 -17.62 -11.02
N ARG A 430 -5.65 -18.47 -11.22
CA ARG A 430 -5.82 -19.93 -11.30
C ARG A 430 -4.73 -20.62 -10.49
N TYR A 431 -5.03 -21.83 -10.06
CA TYR A 431 -4.00 -22.68 -9.50
C TYR A 431 -3.01 -23.14 -10.58
N ASP A 432 -1.82 -23.41 -10.16
CA ASP A 432 -0.82 -24.08 -10.95
C ASP A 432 -0.66 -25.52 -10.48
N SER A 433 -0.02 -26.36 -11.30
CA SER A 433 0.20 -27.80 -11.05
C SER A 433 0.91 -28.12 -9.74
N ASP A 434 1.66 -27.16 -9.15
CA ASP A 434 2.40 -27.32 -7.90
C ASP A 434 1.69 -26.71 -6.67
N GLY A 435 0.43 -26.29 -6.81
CA GLY A 435 -0.37 -25.64 -5.77
C GLY A 435 -0.07 -24.17 -5.54
N GLY A 436 0.80 -23.58 -6.35
CA GLY A 436 0.96 -22.12 -6.44
C GLY A 436 -0.19 -21.49 -7.19
N ILE A 437 -0.23 -20.14 -7.23
CA ILE A 437 -1.19 -19.40 -8.03
C ILE A 437 -0.49 -18.51 -9.08
N VAL A 438 -1.14 -18.41 -10.22
CA VAL A 438 -0.86 -17.39 -11.24
C VAL A 438 -1.93 -16.33 -11.14
N VAL A 439 -1.53 -15.11 -10.78
CA VAL A 439 -2.42 -13.95 -10.75
C VAL A 439 -2.50 -13.37 -12.15
N LEU A 440 -3.72 -13.24 -12.69
CA LEU A 440 -3.98 -12.81 -14.06
C LEU A 440 -4.38 -11.33 -14.16
N GLY A 441 -4.52 -10.67 -13.00
CA GLY A 441 -4.88 -9.26 -12.91
C GLY A 441 -6.36 -9.01 -12.62
N ARG A 442 -6.77 -7.74 -12.65
CA ARG A 442 -8.13 -7.34 -12.33
C ARG A 442 -9.10 -7.64 -13.45
N ASP A 443 -10.28 -8.17 -13.10
CA ASP A 443 -11.36 -8.44 -14.06
C ASP A 443 -11.79 -7.16 -14.83
N ALA A 444 -11.77 -6.01 -14.18
CA ALA A 444 -12.03 -4.70 -14.81
C ALA A 444 -10.94 -4.25 -15.82
N MET A 445 -9.86 -5.01 -15.94
CA MET A 445 -8.74 -4.78 -16.86
C MET A 445 -8.65 -5.87 -17.95
N VAL A 446 -9.66 -6.73 -18.03
CA VAL A 446 -9.76 -7.72 -19.10
C VAL A 446 -10.31 -7.06 -20.37
N VAL A 447 -9.62 -7.25 -21.48
CA VAL A 447 -10.08 -6.83 -22.82
C VAL A 447 -10.84 -8.00 -23.45
N ASN A 448 -12.10 -7.76 -23.85
CA ASN A 448 -12.92 -8.77 -24.52
C ASN A 448 -12.82 -8.57 -26.04
N THR A 449 -11.89 -9.28 -26.66
CA THR A 449 -11.61 -9.14 -28.09
C THR A 449 -12.07 -10.37 -28.88
N GLY A 450 -13.03 -10.19 -29.80
CA GLY A 450 -13.53 -11.28 -30.65
C GLY A 450 -14.11 -12.48 -29.88
N GLY A 451 -14.63 -12.28 -28.67
CA GLY A 451 -15.15 -13.33 -27.80
C GLY A 451 -14.11 -13.95 -26.87
N GLU A 452 -12.84 -13.59 -27.01
CA GLU A 452 -11.73 -14.05 -26.17
C GLU A 452 -11.40 -13.02 -25.07
N LYS A 453 -10.93 -13.50 -23.92
CA LYS A 453 -10.52 -12.65 -22.79
C LYS A 453 -9.01 -12.49 -22.78
N VAL A 454 -8.55 -11.23 -22.82
CA VAL A 454 -7.14 -10.88 -22.74
C VAL A 454 -6.87 -10.13 -21.45
N PHE A 455 -6.05 -10.70 -20.57
CA PHE A 455 -5.59 -10.05 -19.37
C PHE A 455 -4.44 -9.10 -19.70
N VAL A 456 -4.63 -7.82 -19.46
CA VAL A 456 -3.67 -6.79 -19.91
C VAL A 456 -2.30 -6.98 -19.27
N GLU A 457 -2.24 -7.38 -17.99
CA GLU A 457 -0.98 -7.59 -17.27
C GLU A 457 -0.12 -8.70 -17.87
N GLU A 458 -0.74 -9.75 -18.43
CA GLU A 458 -0.02 -10.83 -19.13
C GLU A 458 0.70 -10.31 -20.37
N VAL A 459 0.04 -9.44 -21.14
CA VAL A 459 0.61 -8.81 -22.34
C VAL A 459 1.69 -7.78 -21.95
N GLU A 460 1.44 -6.99 -20.92
CA GLU A 460 2.40 -6.02 -20.40
C GLU A 460 3.69 -6.68 -19.92
N GLU A 461 3.58 -7.83 -19.24
CA GLU A 461 4.76 -8.58 -18.78
C GLU A 461 5.62 -9.05 -19.96
N VAL A 462 5.02 -9.59 -21.00
CA VAL A 462 5.74 -9.98 -22.22
C VAL A 462 6.39 -8.77 -22.91
N LEU A 463 5.67 -7.66 -23.01
CA LEU A 463 6.23 -6.43 -23.58
C LEU A 463 7.46 -5.94 -22.81
N ARG A 464 7.40 -5.94 -21.47
CA ARG A 464 8.52 -5.50 -20.62
C ARG A 464 9.75 -6.42 -20.67
N GLN A 465 9.61 -7.65 -21.14
CA GLN A 465 10.74 -8.56 -21.36
C GLN A 465 11.56 -8.21 -22.61
N HIS A 466 11.02 -7.40 -23.52
CA HIS A 466 11.76 -6.97 -24.70
C HIS A 466 12.91 -6.02 -24.33
N PRO A 467 14.16 -6.26 -24.80
CA PRO A 467 15.33 -5.48 -24.40
C PRO A 467 15.22 -3.99 -24.71
N ASP A 468 14.54 -3.62 -25.78
CA ASP A 468 14.38 -2.23 -26.23
C ASP A 468 13.17 -1.50 -25.63
N ILE A 469 12.28 -2.20 -24.93
CA ILE A 469 11.13 -1.60 -24.27
C ILE A 469 11.52 -1.17 -22.85
N LEU A 470 11.28 0.10 -22.55
CA LEU A 470 11.49 0.66 -21.23
C LEU A 470 10.29 0.42 -20.32
N ASP A 471 9.09 0.66 -20.84
CA ASP A 471 7.83 0.49 -20.10
C ASP A 471 6.66 0.29 -21.07
N ALA A 472 5.60 -0.39 -20.61
CA ALA A 472 4.41 -0.64 -21.40
C ALA A 472 3.15 -0.68 -20.55
N LEU A 473 2.04 -0.17 -21.08
CA LEU A 473 0.68 -0.39 -20.58
C LEU A 473 -0.20 -0.92 -21.72
N VAL A 474 -1.16 -1.76 -21.35
CA VAL A 474 -2.12 -2.35 -22.29
C VAL A 474 -3.53 -2.01 -21.85
N VAL A 475 -4.38 -1.63 -22.80
CA VAL A 475 -5.79 -1.29 -22.55
C VAL A 475 -6.68 -1.83 -23.66
N GLY A 476 -7.97 -2.01 -23.35
CA GLY A 476 -9.00 -2.21 -24.33
C GLY A 476 -9.45 -0.89 -24.94
N ARG A 477 -9.73 -0.92 -26.23
CA ARG A 477 -10.32 0.18 -26.99
C ARG A 477 -11.52 -0.35 -27.81
N PRO A 478 -12.66 0.36 -27.90
CA PRO A 478 -13.78 -0.06 -28.74
C PRO A 478 -13.37 -0.33 -30.17
N SER A 479 -13.88 -1.41 -30.74
CA SER A 479 -13.60 -1.86 -32.11
C SER A 479 -14.86 -2.46 -32.75
N ASP A 480 -15.27 -1.95 -33.90
CA ASP A 480 -16.44 -2.45 -34.63
C ASP A 480 -16.28 -3.93 -35.05
N ARG A 481 -15.03 -4.37 -35.22
CA ARG A 481 -14.73 -5.73 -35.68
C ARG A 481 -14.66 -6.74 -34.54
N TYR A 482 -14.16 -6.34 -33.37
CA TYR A 482 -13.82 -7.25 -32.27
C TYR A 482 -14.58 -6.98 -30.98
N GLY A 483 -15.46 -5.95 -30.93
CA GLY A 483 -16.08 -5.40 -29.75
C GLY A 483 -15.08 -4.53 -28.99
N GLU A 484 -13.97 -5.10 -28.54
CA GLU A 484 -12.80 -4.38 -28.07
C GLU A 484 -11.54 -4.90 -28.78
N GLU A 485 -10.56 -4.04 -28.95
CA GLU A 485 -9.22 -4.41 -29.42
C GLU A 485 -8.16 -4.11 -28.38
N VAL A 486 -7.12 -4.93 -28.35
CA VAL A 486 -5.98 -4.78 -27.46
C VAL A 486 -5.05 -3.69 -28.01
N VAL A 487 -4.82 -2.66 -27.22
CA VAL A 487 -3.91 -1.55 -27.58
C VAL A 487 -2.75 -1.54 -26.59
N ALA A 488 -1.52 -1.62 -27.12
CA ALA A 488 -0.30 -1.46 -26.33
C ALA A 488 0.24 -0.03 -26.48
N LEU A 489 0.46 0.64 -25.35
CA LEU A 489 1.21 1.88 -25.25
C LEU A 489 2.62 1.52 -24.80
N VAL A 490 3.63 1.86 -25.59
CA VAL A 490 5.02 1.39 -25.40
C VAL A 490 5.97 2.58 -25.34
N GLN A 491 6.80 2.62 -24.34
CA GLN A 491 7.94 3.53 -24.22
C GLN A 491 9.22 2.76 -24.53
N LEU A 492 9.95 3.24 -25.51
CA LEU A 492 11.25 2.64 -25.88
C LEU A 492 12.39 3.20 -25.01
N ARG A 493 13.46 2.43 -24.91
CA ARG A 493 14.73 2.91 -24.34
C ARG A 493 15.35 3.97 -25.25
N THR A 494 16.17 4.84 -24.66
CA THR A 494 16.89 5.87 -25.43
C THR A 494 17.75 5.23 -26.52
N GLY A 495 17.55 5.67 -27.75
CA GLY A 495 18.26 5.15 -28.93
C GLY A 495 17.69 3.86 -29.52
N ALA A 496 16.74 3.23 -28.88
CA ALA A 496 16.07 2.04 -29.44
C ALA A 496 15.07 2.43 -30.54
N GLN A 497 14.95 1.55 -31.53
CA GLN A 497 13.98 1.67 -32.64
C GLN A 497 13.22 0.35 -32.78
N LEU A 498 11.92 0.38 -32.54
CA LEU A 498 11.03 -0.75 -32.75
C LEU A 498 9.83 -0.31 -33.58
N SER A 499 9.49 -1.13 -34.56
CA SER A 499 8.24 -0.93 -35.31
C SER A 499 7.04 -1.48 -34.50
N PRO A 500 5.82 -0.95 -34.68
CA PRO A 500 4.61 -1.55 -34.14
C PRO A 500 4.46 -3.03 -34.51
N THR A 501 4.90 -3.43 -35.70
CA THR A 501 4.88 -4.81 -36.16
C THR A 501 5.79 -5.70 -35.34
N SER A 502 7.04 -5.27 -35.09
CA SER A 502 8.00 -6.03 -34.27
C SER A 502 7.51 -6.22 -32.83
N VAL A 503 6.87 -5.19 -32.25
CA VAL A 503 6.24 -5.29 -30.91
C VAL A 503 5.13 -6.35 -30.88
N ARG A 504 4.27 -6.37 -31.92
CA ARG A 504 3.21 -7.38 -32.05
C ARG A 504 3.75 -8.79 -32.23
N GLU A 505 4.78 -8.96 -33.06
CA GLU A 505 5.45 -10.24 -33.29
C GLU A 505 6.11 -10.76 -32.02
N HIS A 506 6.72 -9.91 -31.23
CA HIS A 506 7.30 -10.29 -29.94
C HIS A 506 6.24 -10.89 -29.00
N VAL A 507 5.07 -10.27 -28.88
CA VAL A 507 3.96 -10.80 -28.06
C VAL A 507 3.40 -12.09 -28.68
N ALA A 508 3.17 -12.13 -29.99
CA ALA A 508 2.62 -13.30 -30.69
C ALA A 508 3.57 -14.52 -30.66
N GLY A 509 4.87 -14.29 -30.46
CA GLY A 509 5.87 -15.35 -30.29
C GLY A 509 5.84 -16.01 -28.91
N GLN A 510 5.23 -15.37 -27.91
CA GLN A 510 5.19 -15.85 -26.52
C GLN A 510 3.77 -16.14 -26.01
N LEU A 511 2.75 -15.47 -26.58
CA LEU A 511 1.34 -15.65 -26.22
C LEU A 511 0.49 -16.05 -27.43
N ALA A 512 -0.72 -16.50 -27.14
CA ALA A 512 -1.70 -16.79 -28.20
C ALA A 512 -1.93 -15.56 -29.09
N ARG A 513 -2.05 -15.75 -30.41
CA ARG A 513 -2.13 -14.64 -31.38
C ARG A 513 -3.23 -13.63 -31.11
N PHE A 514 -4.38 -14.05 -30.55
CA PHE A 514 -5.46 -13.13 -30.21
C PHE A 514 -5.11 -12.17 -29.07
N LYS A 515 -4.09 -12.49 -28.26
CA LYS A 515 -3.57 -11.63 -27.18
C LYS A 515 -2.60 -10.57 -27.69
N ALA A 516 -2.05 -10.74 -28.90
CA ALA A 516 -1.15 -9.75 -29.48
C ALA A 516 -1.91 -8.44 -29.75
N PRO A 517 -1.32 -7.26 -29.42
CA PRO A 517 -1.97 -5.98 -29.62
C PRO A 517 -2.37 -5.76 -31.08
N GLN A 518 -3.62 -5.37 -31.33
CA GLN A 518 -4.06 -4.95 -32.65
C GLN A 518 -3.50 -3.58 -33.01
N ALA A 519 -3.29 -2.72 -32.02
CA ALA A 519 -2.65 -1.42 -32.19
C ALA A 519 -1.49 -1.25 -31.19
N VAL A 520 -0.42 -0.59 -31.63
CA VAL A 520 0.75 -0.23 -30.82
C VAL A 520 1.00 1.26 -30.96
N LEU A 521 0.99 1.96 -29.84
CA LEU A 521 1.27 3.39 -29.74
C LEU A 521 2.63 3.60 -29.09
N LEU A 522 3.59 4.15 -29.82
CA LEU A 522 4.88 4.53 -29.26
C LEU A 522 4.73 5.87 -28.52
N CYS A 523 5.02 5.86 -27.21
CA CYS A 523 4.88 7.00 -26.34
C CYS A 523 6.25 7.48 -25.84
N PRO A 524 6.50 8.79 -25.79
CA PRO A 524 7.74 9.32 -25.18
C PRO A 524 7.86 8.94 -23.71
N ARG A 525 6.74 8.80 -23.01
CA ARG A 525 6.64 8.40 -21.61
C ARG A 525 5.31 7.70 -21.35
N ILE A 526 5.36 6.65 -20.51
CA ILE A 526 4.15 5.98 -20.00
C ILE A 526 3.62 6.75 -18.79
N GLY A 527 2.29 6.96 -18.77
CA GLY A 527 1.59 7.60 -17.65
C GLY A 527 1.62 6.71 -16.40
N ARG A 528 2.16 7.26 -15.31
CA ARG A 528 2.13 6.62 -14.00
C ARG A 528 1.77 7.64 -12.93
N HIS A 529 1.06 7.20 -11.91
CA HIS A 529 0.81 8.00 -10.71
C HIS A 529 2.12 8.28 -9.97
N ALA A 530 2.14 9.28 -9.12
CA ALA A 530 3.29 9.62 -8.27
C ALA A 530 3.79 8.43 -7.43
N THR A 531 2.94 7.45 -7.19
CA THR A 531 3.22 6.18 -6.48
C THR A 531 3.92 5.12 -7.32
N GLY A 532 4.22 5.39 -8.60
CA GLY A 532 4.74 4.40 -9.56
C GLY A 532 3.68 3.47 -10.16
N LYS A 533 2.44 3.47 -9.67
CA LYS A 533 1.37 2.65 -10.22
C LYS A 533 0.96 3.12 -11.62
N ALA A 534 0.56 2.16 -12.47
CA ALA A 534 0.05 2.43 -13.81
C ALA A 534 -1.17 3.37 -13.80
N ASP A 535 -1.17 4.38 -14.66
CA ASP A 535 -2.33 5.25 -14.89
C ASP A 535 -3.12 4.75 -16.11
N TYR A 536 -3.97 3.77 -15.87
CA TYR A 536 -4.82 3.22 -16.92
C TYR A 536 -5.89 4.20 -17.41
N THR A 537 -6.23 5.23 -16.65
CA THR A 537 -7.12 6.30 -17.11
C THR A 537 -6.44 7.12 -18.20
N TRP A 538 -5.19 7.49 -17.98
CA TRP A 538 -4.35 8.13 -19.00
C TRP A 538 -4.19 7.21 -20.22
N ALA A 539 -3.87 5.91 -20.00
CA ALA A 539 -3.65 4.97 -21.09
C ALA A 539 -4.89 4.80 -22.00
N ARG A 540 -6.08 4.66 -21.41
CA ARG A 540 -7.35 4.58 -22.16
C ARG A 540 -7.62 5.85 -22.95
N ARG A 541 -7.40 7.03 -22.35
CA ARG A 541 -7.57 8.30 -23.05
C ARG A 541 -6.62 8.42 -24.23
N ALA A 542 -5.33 8.14 -24.04
CA ALA A 542 -4.33 8.16 -25.12
C ALA A 542 -4.66 7.17 -26.24
N ALA A 543 -5.16 5.97 -25.90
CA ALA A 543 -5.60 4.99 -26.89
C ALA A 543 -6.81 5.45 -27.72
N LEU A 544 -7.74 6.21 -27.14
CA LEU A 544 -8.89 6.78 -27.84
C LEU A 544 -8.50 7.98 -28.71
N GLU A 545 -7.67 8.88 -28.21
CA GLU A 545 -7.22 10.08 -28.94
C GLU A 545 -6.44 9.72 -30.21
N ALA A 546 -5.68 8.62 -30.20
CA ALA A 546 -4.95 8.14 -31.37
C ALA A 546 -5.84 7.75 -32.55
N VAL A 547 -7.07 7.32 -32.32
CA VAL A 547 -8.08 7.06 -33.39
C VAL A 547 -8.53 8.37 -34.03
N SER A 548 -8.84 9.37 -33.22
CA SER A 548 -9.32 10.68 -33.69
C SER A 548 -8.27 11.38 -34.56
N ALA A 549 -6.98 11.22 -34.24
CA ALA A 549 -5.89 11.79 -35.04
C ALA A 549 -5.71 11.07 -36.39
N THR A 550 -6.12 9.81 -36.50
CA THR A 550 -6.06 9.05 -37.79
C THR A 550 -7.24 9.37 -38.70
N VAL A 551 -8.42 9.59 -38.12
CA VAL A 551 -9.64 9.95 -38.86
C VAL A 551 -9.57 11.37 -39.44
N THR A 552 -8.82 12.28 -38.82
CA THR A 552 -8.66 13.67 -39.27
C THR A 552 -7.61 13.80 -40.41
N ARG A 553 -6.89 12.73 -40.76
CA ARG A 553 -5.87 12.70 -41.83
C ARG A 553 -6.29 11.93 -43.08
N THR A 554 -7.50 11.42 -43.12
CA THR A 554 -8.17 10.85 -44.32
C THR A 554 -9.28 11.77 -44.79
#